data_a1ff81ad87bd734bc35e0bcf64a9ba36
#
_entry.id   a1ff81ad87bd734bc35e0bcf64a9ba36
#
_cell.length_a   1.000
_cell.length_b   1.000
_cell.length_c   1.000
_cell.angle_alpha   90.00
_cell.angle_beta   90.00
_cell.angle_gamma   90.00
#
_symmetry.space_group_name_H-M   'P 1'
#
loop_
_entity.id
_entity.type
_entity.pdbx_description
1 polymer ?
#
loop_
_entity_poly.entity_id
_entity_poly.type
_entity_poly.pdbx_seq_one_letter_code
_entity_poly.pdbx_strand_id
1 'polypeptide(L)'
;GEAAPSDDIAAGEEGLSTWAAPVVNEAKDENLVTDKVLVDFPAPITREEFCELAVLLYEKMTGTKAPVPAANPFTDTTNPEILKAANLGIVGGIGGGKFAPKNNVTRQEISVMLLRALKNVMPNISTAAEFKTQFQDVSSIDSWALEAVKFMNANDIVGGSTVNGVSYMLPKGNTTKEQAIALVLRMYNKFNKL
;
A
#
# COMPACT_ATOMS: atom_id res chain seq x y z
N GLY A 1 -26.14 -8.00 -31.65
CA GLY A 1 -26.15 -6.90 -30.71
C GLY A 1 -25.87 -7.44 -29.32
N GLU A 2 -24.63 -7.36 -28.93
CA GLU A 2 -24.17 -7.68 -27.57
C GLU A 2 -24.55 -6.50 -26.70
N ALA A 3 -25.40 -6.74 -25.69
CA ALA A 3 -25.80 -5.71 -24.72
C ALA A 3 -24.55 -5.33 -23.91
N ALA A 4 -24.33 -4.02 -23.79
CA ALA A 4 -23.32 -3.51 -22.85
C ALA A 4 -23.63 -4.02 -21.44
N PRO A 5 -22.61 -4.35 -20.63
CA PRO A 5 -22.83 -4.74 -19.24
C PRO A 5 -23.55 -3.59 -18.52
N SER A 6 -24.60 -3.95 -17.79
CA SER A 6 -25.39 -3.01 -17.01
C SER A 6 -24.51 -2.34 -15.94
N ASP A 7 -24.60 -1.00 -15.85
CA ASP A 7 -24.00 -0.19 -14.82
C ASP A 7 -24.68 -0.35 -13.43
N ASP A 8 -24.96 -1.58 -13.03
CA ASP A 8 -25.38 -1.87 -11.67
C ASP A 8 -24.14 -1.93 -10.76
N ILE A 9 -23.64 -0.75 -10.39
CA ILE A 9 -22.67 -0.60 -9.32
C ILE A 9 -23.37 -0.96 -8.01
N ALA A 10 -22.94 -2.04 -7.38
CA ALA A 10 -23.45 -2.43 -6.06
C ALA A 10 -23.21 -1.32 -5.04
N ALA A 11 -24.13 -1.12 -4.11
CA ALA A 11 -23.98 -0.13 -3.05
C ALA A 11 -22.66 -0.37 -2.28
N GLY A 12 -21.74 0.59 -2.37
CA GLY A 12 -20.37 0.52 -1.82
C GLY A 12 -19.25 0.56 -2.88
N GLU A 13 -19.58 0.47 -4.16
CA GLU A 13 -18.60 0.56 -5.26
C GLU A 13 -18.59 1.92 -5.97
N GLU A 14 -19.23 2.93 -5.39
CA GLU A 14 -19.24 4.29 -5.94
C GLU A 14 -17.82 4.83 -6.08
N GLY A 15 -17.50 5.32 -7.28
CA GLY A 15 -16.21 5.89 -7.61
C GLY A 15 -15.11 4.86 -7.92
N LEU A 16 -15.42 3.56 -7.93
CA LEU A 16 -14.46 2.52 -8.31
C LEU A 16 -14.15 2.60 -9.81
N SER A 17 -12.87 2.74 -10.14
CA SER A 17 -12.42 2.75 -11.53
C SER A 17 -12.59 1.36 -12.17
N THR A 18 -12.92 1.33 -13.47
CA THR A 18 -13.10 0.07 -14.22
C THR A 18 -11.88 -0.84 -14.17
N TRP A 19 -10.67 -0.28 -14.20
CA TRP A 19 -9.43 -1.05 -14.09
C TRP A 19 -9.26 -1.68 -12.69
N ALA A 20 -9.78 -1.02 -11.65
CA ALA A 20 -9.60 -1.42 -10.26
C ALA A 20 -10.63 -2.47 -9.80
N ALA A 21 -11.79 -2.55 -10.45
CA ALA A 21 -12.86 -3.45 -10.04
C ALA A 21 -12.40 -4.92 -9.89
N PRO A 22 -11.75 -5.57 -10.88
CA PRO A 22 -11.27 -6.94 -10.71
C PRO A 22 -10.19 -7.06 -9.63
N VAL A 23 -9.34 -6.04 -9.47
CA VAL A 23 -8.28 -6.00 -8.46
C VAL A 23 -8.86 -5.92 -7.04
N VAL A 24 -9.83 -5.05 -6.83
CA VAL A 24 -10.51 -4.91 -5.54
C VAL A 24 -11.26 -6.19 -5.16
N ASN A 25 -11.95 -6.83 -6.12
CA ASN A 25 -12.63 -8.09 -5.89
C ASN A 25 -11.66 -9.21 -5.48
N GLU A 26 -10.54 -9.37 -6.20
CA GLU A 26 -9.51 -10.34 -5.84
C GLU A 26 -8.93 -10.06 -4.43
N ALA A 27 -8.65 -8.80 -4.10
CA ALA A 27 -8.15 -8.42 -2.79
C ALA A 27 -9.16 -8.71 -1.66
N LYS A 28 -10.47 -8.57 -1.93
CA LYS A 28 -11.54 -8.98 -1.01
C LYS A 28 -11.55 -10.50 -0.80
N ASP A 29 -11.50 -11.27 -1.87
CA ASP A 29 -11.48 -12.73 -1.83
C ASP A 29 -10.27 -13.26 -1.06
N GLU A 30 -9.12 -12.59 -1.19
CA GLU A 30 -7.90 -12.90 -0.46
C GLU A 30 -7.86 -12.36 0.98
N ASN A 31 -8.90 -11.64 1.43
CA ASN A 31 -8.95 -11.00 2.76
C ASN A 31 -7.79 -10.01 3.02
N LEU A 32 -7.41 -9.25 2.02
CA LEU A 32 -6.32 -8.26 2.07
C LEU A 32 -6.81 -6.82 2.30
N VAL A 33 -8.10 -6.63 2.51
CA VAL A 33 -8.73 -5.30 2.65
C VAL A 33 -9.61 -5.22 3.88
N THR A 34 -9.84 -4.00 4.35
CA THR A 34 -10.82 -3.69 5.42
C THR A 34 -12.02 -2.94 4.84
N ASP A 35 -13.14 -2.91 5.55
CA ASP A 35 -14.32 -2.16 5.12
C ASP A 35 -14.06 -0.66 4.94
N LYS A 36 -13.10 -0.09 5.68
CA LYS A 36 -12.73 1.32 5.59
C LYS A 36 -12.21 1.74 4.21
N VAL A 37 -11.53 0.84 3.50
CA VAL A 37 -10.96 1.12 2.18
C VAL A 37 -11.88 0.71 1.03
N LEU A 38 -13.00 0.05 1.33
CA LEU A 38 -13.99 -0.41 0.34
C LEU A 38 -15.11 0.62 0.09
N VAL A 39 -14.88 1.85 0.47
CA VAL A 39 -15.77 3.00 0.23
C VAL A 39 -14.95 4.19 -0.21
N ASP A 40 -15.53 5.07 -1.04
CA ASP A 40 -14.85 6.28 -1.54
C ASP A 40 -13.46 5.98 -2.15
N PHE A 41 -13.43 5.10 -3.13
CA PHE A 41 -12.21 4.59 -3.75
C PHE A 41 -11.25 5.65 -4.33
N PRO A 42 -11.73 6.79 -4.87
CA PRO A 42 -10.87 7.87 -5.33
C PRO A 42 -10.21 8.67 -4.20
N ALA A 43 -10.70 8.56 -2.97
CA ALA A 43 -10.13 9.31 -1.85
C ALA A 43 -8.69 8.87 -1.57
N PRO A 44 -7.83 9.80 -1.12
CA PRO A 44 -6.51 9.43 -0.62
C PRO A 44 -6.61 8.49 0.58
N ILE A 45 -5.79 7.41 0.56
CA ILE A 45 -5.69 6.52 1.72
C ILE A 45 -4.95 7.22 2.86
N THR A 46 -5.42 7.01 4.10
CA THR A 46 -4.77 7.54 5.29
C THR A 46 -3.67 6.60 5.80
N ARG A 47 -2.79 7.14 6.66
CA ARG A 47 -1.75 6.36 7.34
C ARG A 47 -2.32 5.20 8.15
N GLU A 48 -3.44 5.44 8.86
CA GLU A 48 -4.16 4.43 9.62
C GLU A 48 -4.66 3.29 8.71
N GLU A 49 -5.38 3.65 7.66
CA GLU A 49 -5.94 2.67 6.71
C GLU A 49 -4.84 1.84 6.04
N PHE A 50 -3.72 2.46 5.65
CA PHE A 50 -2.63 1.71 5.04
C PHE A 50 -1.89 0.82 6.04
N CYS A 51 -1.75 1.20 7.30
CA CYS A 51 -1.24 0.31 8.35
C CYS A 51 -2.10 -0.96 8.47
N GLU A 52 -3.41 -0.81 8.44
CA GLU A 52 -4.33 -1.95 8.49
C GLU A 52 -4.10 -2.91 7.31
N LEU A 53 -3.94 -2.39 6.08
CA LEU A 53 -3.64 -3.21 4.91
C LEU A 53 -2.26 -3.88 5.00
N ALA A 54 -1.24 -3.17 5.45
CA ALA A 54 0.11 -3.71 5.58
C ALA A 54 0.19 -4.84 6.63
N VAL A 55 -0.54 -4.72 7.73
CA VAL A 55 -0.64 -5.78 8.74
C VAL A 55 -1.40 -6.99 8.20
N LEU A 56 -2.53 -6.78 7.50
CA LEU A 56 -3.24 -7.88 6.84
C LEU A 56 -2.36 -8.65 5.85
N LEU A 57 -1.58 -7.92 5.04
CA LEU A 57 -0.62 -8.52 4.11
C LEU A 57 0.40 -9.39 4.86
N TYR A 58 1.02 -8.85 5.91
CA TYR A 58 1.97 -9.58 6.74
C TYR A 58 1.35 -10.85 7.35
N GLU A 59 0.18 -10.72 7.98
CA GLU A 59 -0.52 -11.85 8.61
C GLU A 59 -0.94 -12.91 7.58
N LYS A 60 -1.38 -12.49 6.41
CA LYS A 60 -1.75 -13.41 5.31
C LYS A 60 -0.55 -14.19 4.80
N MET A 61 0.59 -13.51 4.59
CA MET A 61 1.80 -14.16 4.06
C MET A 61 2.51 -15.05 5.08
N THR A 62 2.43 -14.71 6.36
CA THR A 62 3.07 -15.52 7.43
C THR A 62 2.15 -16.59 8.01
N GLY A 63 0.84 -16.47 7.83
CA GLY A 63 -0.15 -17.31 8.51
C GLY A 63 -0.22 -17.07 10.03
N THR A 64 0.40 -15.98 10.53
CA THR A 64 0.53 -15.69 11.95
C THR A 64 0.01 -14.29 12.27
N LYS A 65 -0.77 -14.17 13.34
CA LYS A 65 -1.23 -12.86 13.79
C LYS A 65 -0.09 -12.02 14.35
N ALA A 66 0.00 -10.77 13.92
CA ALA A 66 0.98 -9.83 14.45
C ALA A 66 0.65 -9.50 15.92
N PRO A 67 1.66 -9.50 16.81
CA PRO A 67 1.42 -9.19 18.22
C PRO A 67 1.11 -7.72 18.43
N VAL A 68 0.13 -7.43 19.27
CA VAL A 68 -0.11 -6.08 19.78
C VAL A 68 0.88 -5.82 20.92
N PRO A 69 1.71 -4.77 20.85
CA PRO A 69 2.64 -4.47 21.93
C PRO A 69 1.90 -4.05 23.20
N ALA A 70 2.49 -4.33 24.37
CA ALA A 70 1.90 -3.98 25.67
C ALA A 70 1.83 -2.46 25.91
N ALA A 71 2.76 -1.70 25.31
CA ALA A 71 2.82 -0.24 25.44
C ALA A 71 2.40 0.44 24.15
N ASN A 72 1.60 1.50 24.25
CA ASN A 72 1.26 2.38 23.15
C ASN A 72 2.19 3.61 23.17
N PRO A 73 3.07 3.79 22.16
CA PRO A 73 3.95 4.96 22.09
C PRO A 73 3.25 6.24 21.60
N PHE A 74 1.99 6.14 21.16
CA PHE A 74 1.26 7.25 20.53
C PHE A 74 0.16 7.79 21.44
N THR A 75 -0.02 9.11 21.43
CA THR A 75 -1.04 9.80 22.22
C THR A 75 -2.30 10.13 21.41
N ASP A 76 -2.27 9.97 20.08
CA ASP A 76 -3.34 10.34 19.15
C ASP A 76 -4.02 9.15 18.46
N THR A 77 -3.69 7.94 18.86
CA THR A 77 -4.34 6.71 18.35
C THR A 77 -4.30 5.59 19.39
N THR A 78 -5.31 4.76 19.38
CA THR A 78 -5.39 3.48 20.10
C THR A 78 -5.63 2.30 19.17
N ASN A 79 -5.58 2.53 17.84
CA ASN A 79 -5.81 1.50 16.84
C ASN A 79 -4.76 0.39 16.96
N PRO A 80 -5.15 -0.86 17.29
CA PRO A 80 -4.21 -1.96 17.49
C PRO A 80 -3.41 -2.29 16.22
N GLU A 81 -3.96 -2.07 15.03
CA GLU A 81 -3.26 -2.33 13.77
C GLU A 81 -2.11 -1.34 13.55
N ILE A 82 -2.26 -0.08 13.97
CA ILE A 82 -1.15 0.88 13.99
C ILE A 82 -0.05 0.41 14.94
N LEU A 83 -0.43 -0.06 16.13
CA LEU A 83 0.51 -0.55 17.13
C LEU A 83 1.28 -1.78 16.63
N LYS A 84 0.60 -2.71 15.96
CA LYS A 84 1.22 -3.87 15.31
C LYS A 84 2.21 -3.42 14.23
N ALA A 85 1.80 -2.52 13.33
CA ALA A 85 2.65 -2.01 12.25
C ALA A 85 3.90 -1.32 12.79
N ALA A 86 3.76 -0.52 13.84
CA ALA A 86 4.89 0.14 14.51
C ALA A 86 5.81 -0.87 15.19
N ASN A 87 5.26 -1.87 15.88
CA ASN A 87 6.02 -2.93 16.54
C ASN A 87 6.81 -3.80 15.54
N LEU A 88 6.26 -4.02 14.34
CA LEU A 88 6.95 -4.70 13.24
C LEU A 88 7.98 -3.81 12.51
N GLY A 89 8.09 -2.53 12.89
CA GLY A 89 8.98 -1.59 12.22
C GLY A 89 8.54 -1.20 10.79
N ILE A 90 7.28 -1.47 10.43
CA ILE A 90 6.72 -1.12 9.11
C ILE A 90 6.57 0.39 9.00
N VAL A 91 6.19 1.06 10.09
CA VAL A 91 5.91 2.49 10.16
C VAL A 91 6.43 3.07 11.47
N GLY A 92 6.71 4.37 11.48
CA GLY A 92 7.05 5.12 12.69
C GLY A 92 6.07 6.28 12.93
N GLY A 93 6.20 6.92 14.09
CA GLY A 93 5.51 8.17 14.38
C GLY A 93 6.11 9.37 13.65
N ILE A 94 5.45 10.51 13.80
CA ILE A 94 5.89 11.80 13.20
C ILE A 94 6.65 12.68 14.20
N GLY A 95 6.93 12.18 15.39
CA GLY A 95 7.57 12.91 16.48
C GLY A 95 6.57 13.35 17.57
N GLY A 96 7.08 13.72 18.74
CA GLY A 96 6.27 14.20 19.87
C GLY A 96 5.21 13.20 20.38
N GLY A 97 5.45 11.90 20.21
CA GLY A 97 4.47 10.88 20.60
C GLY A 97 3.22 10.85 19.72
N LYS A 98 3.28 11.38 18.49
CA LYS A 98 2.17 11.42 17.54
C LYS A 98 2.39 10.46 16.39
N PHE A 99 1.31 9.83 15.95
CA PHE A 99 1.28 8.98 14.75
C PHE A 99 0.68 9.70 13.53
N ALA A 100 -0.24 10.60 13.73
CA ALA A 100 -1.03 11.29 12.72
C ALA A 100 -1.87 10.31 11.84
N PRO A 101 -2.80 9.54 12.42
CA PRO A 101 -3.51 8.46 11.75
C PRO A 101 -4.33 8.91 10.54
N LYS A 102 -4.81 10.16 10.54
CA LYS A 102 -5.67 10.71 9.49
C LYS A 102 -4.92 11.42 8.36
N ASN A 103 -3.60 11.57 8.48
CA ASN A 103 -2.80 12.12 7.39
C ASN A 103 -2.78 11.16 6.20
N ASN A 104 -2.69 11.72 4.99
CA ASN A 104 -2.54 10.95 3.76
C ASN A 104 -1.15 10.28 3.69
N VAL A 105 -1.03 9.25 2.87
CA VAL A 105 0.23 8.55 2.60
C VAL A 105 0.66 8.81 1.18
N THR A 106 1.92 9.15 0.98
CA THR A 106 2.50 9.35 -0.35
C THR A 106 2.95 8.02 -0.98
N ARG A 107 3.14 8.03 -2.30
CA ARG A 107 3.61 6.85 -3.04
C ARG A 107 4.96 6.34 -2.55
N GLN A 108 5.90 7.25 -2.25
CA GLN A 108 7.20 6.82 -1.73
C GLN A 108 7.12 6.26 -0.31
N GLU A 109 6.25 6.80 0.55
CA GLU A 109 6.03 6.26 1.90
C GLU A 109 5.43 4.85 1.85
N ILE A 110 4.42 4.62 1.00
CA ILE A 110 3.84 3.30 0.80
C ILE A 110 4.89 2.30 0.31
N SER A 111 5.75 2.68 -0.62
CA SER A 111 6.83 1.82 -1.10
C SER A 111 7.74 1.36 0.05
N VAL A 112 8.09 2.27 0.95
CA VAL A 112 8.88 1.95 2.14
C VAL A 112 8.13 1.04 3.10
N MET A 113 6.86 1.31 3.37
CA MET A 113 6.03 0.48 4.26
C MET A 113 5.88 -0.94 3.73
N LEU A 114 5.62 -1.10 2.43
CA LEU A 114 5.52 -2.42 1.78
C LEU A 114 6.84 -3.19 1.81
N LEU A 115 7.98 -2.52 1.56
CA LEU A 115 9.27 -3.17 1.64
C LEU A 115 9.60 -3.63 3.06
N ARG A 116 9.28 -2.82 4.07
CA ARG A 116 9.46 -3.18 5.47
C ARG A 116 8.55 -4.34 5.89
N ALA A 117 7.30 -4.35 5.43
CA ALA A 117 6.41 -5.49 5.64
C ALA A 117 6.98 -6.77 5.02
N LEU A 118 7.47 -6.71 3.78
CA LEU A 118 8.09 -7.84 3.11
C LEU A 118 9.36 -8.33 3.83
N LYS A 119 10.21 -7.45 4.32
CA LYS A 119 11.41 -7.82 5.10
C LYS A 119 11.05 -8.55 6.40
N ASN A 120 9.90 -8.28 7.00
CA ASN A 120 9.40 -9.05 8.15
C ASN A 120 8.95 -10.48 7.75
N VAL A 121 8.43 -10.64 6.55
CA VAL A 121 8.05 -11.96 6.00
C VAL A 121 9.27 -12.73 5.49
N MET A 122 10.17 -12.03 4.81
CA MET A 122 11.34 -12.58 4.12
C MET A 122 12.60 -11.81 4.54
N PRO A 123 13.17 -12.06 5.75
CA PRO A 123 14.27 -11.25 6.29
C PRO A 123 15.54 -11.25 5.42
N ASN A 124 15.74 -12.30 4.63
CA ASN A 124 16.94 -12.47 3.79
C ASN A 124 16.72 -12.05 2.33
N ILE A 125 15.58 -11.42 2.00
CA ILE A 125 15.33 -10.99 0.62
C ILE A 125 16.35 -9.92 0.19
N SER A 126 16.93 -10.10 -1.00
CA SER A 126 17.76 -9.05 -1.59
C SER A 126 16.89 -7.90 -2.07
N THR A 127 17.20 -6.70 -1.63
CA THR A 127 16.49 -5.47 -2.04
C THR A 127 17.23 -4.67 -3.09
N ALA A 128 18.41 -5.14 -3.52
CA ALA A 128 19.16 -4.51 -4.61
C ALA A 128 18.35 -4.57 -5.90
N ALA A 129 18.05 -3.42 -6.47
CA ALA A 129 17.24 -3.32 -7.67
C ALA A 129 17.53 -2.04 -8.45
N GLU A 130 17.29 -2.09 -9.75
CA GLU A 130 17.30 -0.93 -10.64
C GLU A 130 15.91 -0.69 -11.22
N PHE A 131 15.63 0.56 -11.60
CA PHE A 131 14.37 0.88 -12.24
C PHE A 131 14.16 0.14 -13.56
N LYS A 132 13.02 -0.50 -13.74
CA LYS A 132 12.55 -0.97 -15.03
C LYS A 132 12.00 0.17 -15.88
N THR A 133 11.40 1.16 -15.25
CA THR A 133 10.77 2.32 -15.88
C THR A 133 11.69 3.53 -15.79
N GLN A 134 11.87 4.20 -16.91
CA GLN A 134 12.62 5.47 -16.94
C GLN A 134 11.71 6.62 -16.50
N PHE A 135 11.73 6.97 -15.23
CA PHE A 135 10.96 8.09 -14.68
C PHE A 135 11.68 9.41 -14.85
N GLN A 136 10.96 10.45 -15.24
CA GLN A 136 11.52 11.79 -15.40
C GLN A 136 11.78 12.50 -14.05
N ASP A 137 11.08 12.10 -13.02
CA ASP A 137 11.08 12.72 -11.70
C ASP A 137 11.81 11.91 -10.62
N VAL A 138 12.76 11.06 -11.00
CA VAL A 138 13.60 10.28 -10.07
C VAL A 138 14.25 11.15 -9.00
N SER A 139 14.70 12.34 -9.37
CA SER A 139 15.32 13.30 -8.44
C SER A 139 14.38 13.83 -7.35
N SER A 140 13.07 13.66 -7.53
CA SER A 140 12.05 14.03 -6.52
C SER A 140 11.83 12.95 -5.46
N ILE A 141 12.40 11.76 -5.64
CA ILE A 141 12.35 10.69 -4.63
C ILE A 141 13.34 11.03 -3.53
N ASP A 142 12.86 11.06 -2.29
CA ASP A 142 13.73 11.29 -1.15
C ASP A 142 14.70 10.10 -0.95
N SER A 143 15.91 10.38 -0.48
CA SER A 143 16.98 9.37 -0.38
C SER A 143 16.59 8.16 0.48
N TRP A 144 15.83 8.38 1.54
CA TRP A 144 15.34 7.33 2.43
C TRP A 144 14.32 6.37 1.77
N ALA A 145 13.70 6.78 0.67
CA ALA A 145 12.69 5.99 -0.06
C ALA A 145 13.25 5.34 -1.34
N LEU A 146 14.41 5.77 -1.82
CA LEU A 146 14.92 5.39 -3.15
C LEU A 146 15.08 3.87 -3.32
N GLU A 147 15.65 3.17 -2.33
CA GLU A 147 15.79 1.70 -2.37
C GLU A 147 14.42 1.03 -2.52
N ALA A 148 13.45 1.44 -1.72
CA ALA A 148 12.11 0.86 -1.75
C ALA A 148 11.40 1.12 -3.07
N VAL A 149 11.48 2.33 -3.60
CA VAL A 149 10.85 2.68 -4.89
C VAL A 149 11.47 1.90 -6.05
N LYS A 150 12.79 1.77 -6.08
CA LYS A 150 13.50 0.92 -7.06
C LYS A 150 13.03 -0.52 -6.97
N PHE A 151 13.02 -1.09 -5.78
CA PHE A 151 12.59 -2.46 -5.55
C PHE A 151 11.14 -2.70 -6.00
N MET A 152 10.22 -1.80 -5.63
CA MET A 152 8.81 -1.91 -6.01
C MET A 152 8.61 -1.81 -7.53
N ASN A 153 9.34 -0.92 -8.20
CA ASN A 153 9.27 -0.79 -9.66
C ASN A 153 9.90 -2.01 -10.37
N ALA A 154 11.05 -2.47 -9.92
CA ALA A 154 11.72 -3.65 -10.50
C ALA A 154 10.87 -4.92 -10.39
N ASN A 155 10.01 -5.02 -9.39
CA ASN A 155 9.12 -6.15 -9.15
C ASN A 155 7.68 -5.94 -9.66
N ASP A 156 7.44 -4.93 -10.48
CA ASP A 156 6.14 -4.62 -11.09
C ASP A 156 5.02 -4.28 -10.08
N ILE A 157 5.40 -3.84 -8.88
CA ILE A 157 4.46 -3.39 -7.85
C ILE A 157 4.02 -1.95 -8.14
N VAL A 158 4.98 -1.05 -8.39
CA VAL A 158 4.75 0.36 -8.69
C VAL A 158 5.14 0.65 -10.13
N GLY A 159 4.20 1.14 -10.93
CA GLY A 159 4.39 1.46 -12.36
C GLY A 159 4.46 2.95 -12.67
N GLY A 160 4.11 3.81 -11.72
CA GLY A 160 3.99 5.25 -11.96
C GLY A 160 2.82 5.63 -12.86
N SER A 161 2.88 6.84 -13.41
CA SER A 161 1.89 7.37 -14.35
C SER A 161 2.58 7.81 -15.64
N THR A 162 1.95 7.56 -16.79
CA THR A 162 2.47 7.97 -18.10
C THR A 162 1.58 9.04 -18.71
N VAL A 163 2.18 10.17 -19.06
CA VAL A 163 1.50 11.30 -19.72
C VAL A 163 2.29 11.64 -20.98
N ASN A 164 1.61 11.63 -22.14
CA ASN A 164 2.23 11.91 -23.45
C ASN A 164 3.52 11.09 -23.71
N GLY A 165 3.50 9.81 -23.34
CA GLY A 165 4.65 8.91 -23.52
C GLY A 165 5.78 9.10 -22.50
N VAL A 166 5.62 9.99 -21.53
CA VAL A 166 6.60 10.27 -20.47
C VAL A 166 6.13 9.69 -19.15
N SER A 167 6.97 8.91 -18.50
CA SER A 167 6.65 8.26 -17.23
C SER A 167 7.13 9.07 -16.03
N TYR A 168 6.28 9.16 -15.01
CA TYR A 168 6.52 9.84 -13.73
C TYR A 168 6.20 8.91 -12.58
N MET A 169 7.05 8.90 -11.57
CA MET A 169 6.80 8.16 -10.32
C MET A 169 5.78 8.88 -9.43
N LEU A 170 5.81 10.20 -9.41
CA LEU A 170 5.04 11.06 -8.52
C LEU A 170 5.21 10.68 -7.03
N PRO A 171 6.45 10.65 -6.52
CA PRO A 171 6.77 10.04 -5.22
C PRO A 171 6.08 10.73 -4.04
N LYS A 172 5.85 12.02 -4.13
CA LYS A 172 5.20 12.85 -3.09
C LYS A 172 3.69 13.03 -3.30
N GLY A 173 3.15 12.42 -4.35
CA GLY A 173 1.71 12.40 -4.60
C GLY A 173 1.00 11.44 -3.65
N ASN A 174 -0.24 11.79 -3.29
CA ASN A 174 -1.11 10.92 -2.50
C ASN A 174 -1.46 9.66 -3.28
N THR A 175 -1.68 8.57 -2.57
CA THR A 175 -2.17 7.32 -3.13
C THR A 175 -3.65 7.19 -2.81
N THR A 176 -4.47 6.88 -3.80
CA THR A 176 -5.90 6.60 -3.59
C THR A 176 -6.11 5.24 -2.93
N LYS A 177 -7.28 5.01 -2.35
CA LYS A 177 -7.63 3.72 -1.74
C LYS A 177 -7.53 2.57 -2.74
N GLU A 178 -8.11 2.72 -3.95
CA GLU A 178 -8.02 1.68 -4.98
C GLU A 178 -6.58 1.40 -5.45
N GLN A 179 -5.74 2.43 -5.55
CA GLN A 179 -4.32 2.26 -5.86
C GLN A 179 -3.58 1.51 -4.75
N ALA A 180 -3.85 1.84 -3.49
CA ALA A 180 -3.26 1.16 -2.34
C ALA A 180 -3.65 -0.33 -2.30
N ILE A 181 -4.91 -0.65 -2.55
CA ILE A 181 -5.40 -2.03 -2.65
C ILE A 181 -4.64 -2.78 -3.76
N ALA A 182 -4.47 -2.15 -4.92
CA ALA A 182 -3.72 -2.76 -6.02
C ALA A 182 -2.25 -3.05 -5.66
N LEU A 183 -1.59 -2.14 -4.94
CA LEU A 183 -0.20 -2.34 -4.50
C LEU A 183 -0.09 -3.52 -3.53
N VAL A 184 -0.99 -3.62 -2.57
CA VAL A 184 -1.01 -4.73 -1.59
C VAL A 184 -1.27 -6.07 -2.29
N LEU A 185 -2.24 -6.12 -3.20
CA LEU A 185 -2.53 -7.34 -3.96
C LEU A 185 -1.35 -7.78 -4.83
N ARG A 186 -0.69 -6.84 -5.52
CA ARG A 186 0.50 -7.15 -6.34
C ARG A 186 1.65 -7.69 -5.47
N MET A 187 1.86 -7.13 -4.29
CA MET A 187 2.83 -7.65 -3.32
C MET A 187 2.50 -9.10 -2.94
N TYR A 188 1.26 -9.36 -2.57
CA TYR A 188 0.80 -10.70 -2.24
C TYR A 188 1.02 -11.67 -3.39
N ASN A 189 0.51 -11.34 -4.58
CA ASN A 189 0.61 -12.22 -5.75
C ASN A 189 2.07 -12.50 -6.16
N LYS A 190 2.96 -11.52 -6.00
CA LYS A 190 4.37 -11.65 -6.36
C LYS A 190 5.16 -12.54 -5.39
N PHE A 191 4.94 -12.36 -4.09
CA PHE A 191 5.81 -12.92 -3.06
C PHE A 191 5.18 -14.03 -2.21
N ASN A 192 3.89 -14.26 -2.28
CA ASN A 192 3.22 -15.32 -1.50
C ASN A 192 3.59 -16.75 -1.97
N LYS A 193 4.20 -16.90 -3.13
CA LYS A 193 4.55 -18.20 -3.73
C LYS A 193 6.03 -18.55 -3.58
N LEU A 194 6.77 -17.76 -2.82
CA LEU A 194 8.17 -17.99 -2.49
C LEU A 194 8.29 -18.58 -1.10
#